data_4e6e04341d24d356bfc1af474ece89a3
#
_entry.id   4e6e04341d24d356bfc1af474ece89a3
#
_cell.length_a   1.000
_cell.length_b   1.000
_cell.length_c   1.000
_cell.angle_alpha   90.00
_cell.angle_beta   90.00
_cell.angle_gamma   90.00
#
_symmetry.space_group_name_H-M   'P 1'
#
loop_
_entity.id
_entity.type
_entity.pdbx_description
1 polymer ?
#
loop_
_entity_poly.entity_id
_entity_poly.type
_entity_poly.pdbx_seq_one_letter_code
_entity_poly.pdbx_strand_id
1 'polypeptide(L)'
;MTMCYQIARRSRDLSTHSGTVITTSDHVPVSFGYNSFPRGIDFEGEIGKDGLPSRQSRIDGEKYHWMEHGERNAIYNACRNGASMVGARLYVNWVPCTDCARAIIQTGISEVIIHKQGQMAFDHSRLPDGSMWTAEEADKWDASHQKSWGMMEETGITVKWYDGILDGDVRGFFSGKEYRFVEKAPSGLGLSDERYPTFEVVTS
;
A
#
# COMPACT_ATOMS: atom_id res chain seq x y z
N MET A 1 11.35 -2.72 5.55
CA MET A 1 10.00 -2.11 5.77
C MET A 1 10.08 -0.61 6.11
N THR A 2 10.92 -0.15 7.03
CA THR A 2 11.10 1.29 7.36
C THR A 2 11.24 2.18 6.12
N MET A 3 12.02 1.73 5.14
CA MET A 3 12.22 2.46 3.88
C MET A 3 10.92 2.72 3.10
N CYS A 4 9.91 1.84 3.15
CA CYS A 4 8.62 2.07 2.52
C CYS A 4 7.94 3.33 3.10
N TYR A 5 7.97 3.50 4.42
CA TYR A 5 7.38 4.67 5.07
C TYR A 5 8.16 5.95 4.81
N GLN A 6 9.49 5.88 4.75
CA GLN A 6 10.31 7.05 4.39
C GLN A 6 10.01 7.52 2.96
N ILE A 7 9.81 6.58 2.04
CA ILE A 7 9.45 6.88 0.65
C ILE A 7 8.01 7.38 0.56
N ALA A 8 7.08 6.82 1.33
CA ALA A 8 5.69 7.26 1.40
C ALA A 8 5.56 8.77 1.71
N ARG A 9 6.48 9.34 2.51
CA ARG A 9 6.51 10.78 2.83
C ARG A 9 6.71 11.69 1.61
N ARG A 10 7.11 11.15 0.46
CA ARG A 10 7.21 11.87 -0.81
C ARG A 10 5.85 12.04 -1.48
N SER A 11 4.85 11.28 -1.05
CA SER A 11 3.50 11.42 -1.59
C SER A 11 2.95 12.83 -1.34
N ARG A 12 2.29 13.36 -2.35
CA ARG A 12 1.52 14.62 -2.28
C ARG A 12 0.02 14.37 -2.17
N ASP A 13 -0.37 13.12 -1.95
CA ASP A 13 -1.76 12.76 -1.68
C ASP A 13 -2.19 13.34 -0.34
N LEU A 14 -3.27 14.10 -0.34
CA LEU A 14 -3.77 14.81 0.85
C LEU A 14 -4.49 13.89 1.84
N SER A 15 -4.72 12.62 1.48
CA SER A 15 -5.46 11.68 2.32
C SER A 15 -4.67 10.45 2.76
N THR A 16 -3.74 9.94 1.94
CA THR A 16 -3.10 8.64 2.21
C THR A 16 -1.72 8.58 1.57
N HIS A 17 -0.71 8.19 2.33
CA HIS A 17 0.65 8.02 1.84
C HIS A 17 1.03 6.55 1.80
N SER A 18 1.33 6.04 0.62
CA SER A 18 1.80 4.68 0.37
C SER A 18 3.21 4.68 -0.21
N GLY A 19 4.03 3.76 0.24
CA GLY A 19 5.38 3.58 -0.28
C GLY A 19 5.69 2.11 -0.52
N THR A 20 6.45 1.85 -1.57
CA THR A 20 6.84 0.52 -2.00
C THR A 20 8.32 0.48 -2.32
N VAL A 21 8.98 -0.59 -1.92
CA VAL A 21 10.38 -0.88 -2.25
C VAL A 21 10.46 -2.23 -2.92
N ILE A 22 11.14 -2.30 -4.07
CA ILE A 22 11.46 -3.55 -4.76
C ILE A 22 12.94 -3.82 -4.53
N THR A 23 13.26 -5.05 -4.13
CA THR A 23 14.64 -5.53 -3.96
C THR A 23 14.87 -6.79 -4.78
N THR A 24 16.11 -7.12 -5.03
CA THR A 24 16.49 -8.47 -5.46
C THR A 24 16.18 -9.51 -4.37
N SER A 25 16.33 -10.79 -4.68
CA SER A 25 16.15 -11.88 -3.71
C SER A 25 17.14 -11.83 -2.53
N ASP A 26 18.28 -11.17 -2.69
CA ASP A 26 19.33 -10.94 -1.68
C ASP A 26 19.24 -9.53 -1.05
N HIS A 27 18.07 -8.89 -1.13
CA HIS A 27 17.75 -7.61 -0.48
C HIS A 27 18.42 -6.35 -1.02
N VAL A 28 19.06 -6.39 -2.20
CA VAL A 28 19.62 -5.19 -2.83
C VAL A 28 18.47 -4.35 -3.43
N PRO A 29 18.33 -3.06 -3.09
CA PRO A 29 17.29 -2.20 -3.65
C PRO A 29 17.38 -2.09 -5.18
N VAL A 30 16.28 -2.40 -5.87
CA VAL A 30 16.13 -2.28 -7.32
C VAL A 30 15.39 -1.01 -7.68
N SER A 31 14.29 -0.76 -6.98
CA SER A 31 13.40 0.37 -7.26
C SER A 31 12.55 0.72 -6.05
N PHE A 32 11.95 1.89 -6.11
CA PHE A 32 10.95 2.32 -5.15
C PHE A 32 9.88 3.20 -5.81
N GLY A 33 8.73 3.27 -5.17
CA GLY A 33 7.61 4.10 -5.59
C GLY A 33 6.79 4.58 -4.41
N TYR A 34 6.03 5.62 -4.64
CA TYR A 34 5.02 6.14 -3.71
C TYR A 34 3.79 6.56 -4.50
N ASN A 35 2.64 6.61 -3.86
CA ASN A 35 1.42 7.02 -4.55
C ASN A 35 1.52 8.49 -4.96
N SER A 36 1.25 8.76 -6.23
CA SER A 36 1.36 10.09 -6.83
C SER A 36 0.61 10.14 -8.15
N PHE A 37 0.38 11.35 -8.65
CA PHE A 37 -0.05 11.50 -10.03
C PHE A 37 1.07 11.09 -10.99
N PRO A 38 0.72 10.63 -12.20
CA PRO A 38 1.69 10.41 -13.25
C PRO A 38 2.57 11.64 -13.49
N ARG A 39 3.81 11.42 -13.93
CA ARG A 39 4.76 12.50 -14.17
C ARG A 39 4.23 13.51 -15.18
N GLY A 40 4.35 14.78 -14.83
CA GLY A 40 3.88 15.87 -15.68
C GLY A 40 2.40 16.21 -15.51
N ILE A 41 1.67 15.44 -14.70
CA ILE A 41 0.29 15.78 -14.32
C ILE A 41 0.32 16.69 -13.10
N ASP A 42 -0.42 17.80 -13.18
CA ASP A 42 -0.59 18.73 -12.08
C ASP A 42 -1.53 18.17 -11.00
N PHE A 43 -1.21 18.47 -9.75
CA PHE A 43 -2.05 18.16 -8.59
C PHE A 43 -3.19 19.18 -8.40
N GLU A 44 -3.09 20.32 -9.07
CA GLU A 44 -4.10 21.35 -9.00
C GLU A 44 -5.37 20.95 -9.79
N GLY A 45 -6.46 21.56 -9.46
CA GLY A 45 -7.75 21.37 -10.08
C GLY A 45 -8.78 22.24 -9.40
N GLU A 46 -10.00 22.25 -9.90
CA GLU A 46 -11.12 22.89 -9.23
C GLU A 46 -11.34 22.30 -7.84
N ILE A 47 -11.81 23.07 -6.89
CA ILE A 47 -12.12 22.58 -5.55
C ILE A 47 -13.40 21.74 -5.60
N GLY A 48 -13.28 20.48 -5.20
CA GLY A 48 -14.39 19.53 -5.11
C GLY A 48 -15.28 19.78 -3.89
N LYS A 49 -16.29 18.95 -3.73
CA LYS A 49 -17.30 19.05 -2.65
C LYS A 49 -16.73 18.83 -1.25
N ASP A 50 -15.61 18.12 -1.13
CA ASP A 50 -14.89 17.86 0.10
C ASP A 50 -13.85 18.95 0.45
N GLY A 51 -13.80 20.04 -0.33
CA GLY A 51 -12.84 21.12 -0.13
C GLY A 51 -11.42 20.79 -0.60
N LEU A 52 -11.21 19.64 -1.24
CA LEU A 52 -9.96 19.25 -1.84
C LEU A 52 -9.94 19.56 -3.34
N PRO A 53 -8.76 19.69 -3.97
CA PRO A 53 -8.67 19.70 -5.43
C PRO A 53 -9.41 18.50 -6.01
N SER A 54 -10.22 18.66 -7.03
CA SER A 54 -11.11 17.64 -7.59
C SER A 54 -10.37 16.32 -7.91
N ARG A 55 -9.16 16.43 -8.46
CA ARG A 55 -8.30 15.28 -8.76
C ARG A 55 -7.79 14.54 -7.52
N GLN A 56 -7.97 15.08 -6.33
CA GLN A 56 -7.62 14.47 -5.04
C GLN A 56 -8.87 14.10 -4.23
N SER A 57 -10.05 14.46 -4.69
CA SER A 57 -11.30 14.16 -4.05
C SER A 57 -11.65 12.67 -4.15
N ARG A 58 -12.04 12.08 -3.03
CA ARG A 58 -12.57 10.72 -2.98
C ARG A 58 -14.08 10.68 -3.18
N ILE A 59 -14.78 11.75 -2.80
CA ILE A 59 -16.24 11.81 -2.85
C ILE A 59 -16.75 11.69 -4.29
N ASP A 60 -16.07 12.36 -5.21
CA ASP A 60 -16.43 12.31 -6.63
C ASP A 60 -15.76 11.16 -7.39
N GLY A 61 -14.94 10.34 -6.70
CA GLY A 61 -14.22 9.22 -7.30
C GLY A 61 -13.06 9.60 -8.23
N GLU A 62 -12.88 10.88 -8.51
CA GLU A 62 -11.87 11.39 -9.43
C GLU A 62 -10.44 10.99 -9.05
N LYS A 63 -10.11 11.02 -7.77
CA LYS A 63 -8.78 10.63 -7.27
C LYS A 63 -8.30 9.28 -7.84
N TYR A 64 -9.18 8.30 -7.93
CA TYR A 64 -8.83 6.95 -8.38
C TYR A 64 -8.53 6.86 -9.87
N HIS A 65 -8.92 7.85 -10.66
CA HIS A 65 -8.57 7.98 -12.08
C HIS A 65 -7.21 8.65 -12.30
N TRP A 66 -6.77 9.48 -11.36
CA TRP A 66 -5.56 10.28 -11.50
C TRP A 66 -4.37 9.75 -10.72
N MET A 67 -4.61 9.05 -9.61
CA MET A 67 -3.57 8.62 -8.67
C MET A 67 -3.03 7.25 -9.01
N GLU A 68 -1.73 7.16 -9.28
CA GLU A 68 -1.01 5.89 -9.34
C GLU A 68 -0.60 5.44 -7.94
N HIS A 69 -0.70 4.12 -7.70
CA HIS A 69 -0.27 3.52 -6.43
C HIS A 69 1.25 3.35 -6.35
N GLY A 70 1.76 3.25 -5.13
CA GLY A 70 3.19 3.12 -4.86
C GLY A 70 3.81 1.90 -5.54
N GLU A 71 3.11 0.78 -5.56
CA GLU A 71 3.54 -0.49 -6.17
C GLU A 71 3.76 -0.33 -7.67
N ARG A 72 2.77 0.20 -8.40
CA ARG A 72 2.89 0.41 -9.85
C ARG A 72 3.93 1.47 -10.18
N ASN A 73 4.04 2.53 -9.36
CA ASN A 73 5.11 3.52 -9.53
C ASN A 73 6.50 2.91 -9.30
N ALA A 74 6.68 1.98 -8.35
CA ALA A 74 7.94 1.26 -8.19
C ALA A 74 8.26 0.39 -9.41
N ILE A 75 7.27 -0.31 -9.95
CA ILE A 75 7.38 -1.12 -11.16
C ILE A 75 7.76 -0.23 -12.37
N TYR A 76 7.08 0.88 -12.59
CA TYR A 76 7.40 1.80 -13.69
C TYR A 76 8.79 2.43 -13.56
N ASN A 77 9.23 2.71 -12.33
CA ASN A 77 10.58 3.20 -12.08
C ASN A 77 11.63 2.14 -12.42
N ALA A 78 11.43 0.88 -12.06
CA ALA A 78 12.30 -0.24 -12.45
C ALA A 78 12.35 -0.38 -13.97
N CYS A 79 11.20 -0.40 -14.65
CA CYS A 79 11.12 -0.47 -16.10
C CYS A 79 11.88 0.68 -16.79
N ARG A 80 11.72 1.91 -16.31
CA ARG A 80 12.44 3.07 -16.87
C ARG A 80 13.94 2.99 -16.74
N ASN A 81 14.42 2.32 -15.69
CA ASN A 81 15.85 2.12 -15.43
C ASN A 81 16.38 0.82 -16.08
N GLY A 82 15.55 0.08 -16.82
CA GLY A 82 15.92 -1.19 -17.43
C GLY A 82 16.22 -2.31 -16.44
N ALA A 83 15.71 -2.22 -15.21
CA ALA A 83 15.95 -3.22 -14.18
C ALA A 83 14.93 -4.36 -14.27
N SER A 84 15.42 -5.61 -14.20
CA SER A 84 14.56 -6.80 -14.09
C SER A 84 13.96 -6.91 -12.69
N MET A 85 12.71 -7.35 -12.64
CA MET A 85 12.00 -7.65 -11.38
C MET A 85 11.68 -9.15 -11.23
N VAL A 86 12.14 -9.97 -12.18
CA VAL A 86 11.93 -11.43 -12.13
C VAL A 86 12.63 -12.00 -10.89
N GLY A 87 11.89 -12.71 -10.04
CA GLY A 87 12.37 -13.24 -8.77
C GLY A 87 12.60 -12.21 -7.67
N ALA A 88 12.21 -10.94 -7.89
CA ALA A 88 12.36 -9.87 -6.92
C ALA A 88 11.37 -9.98 -5.75
N ARG A 89 11.65 -9.22 -4.70
CA ARG A 89 10.79 -9.02 -3.53
C ARG A 89 10.20 -7.62 -3.54
N LEU A 90 8.92 -7.51 -3.19
CA LEU A 90 8.23 -6.24 -3.06
C LEU A 90 7.78 -6.03 -1.61
N TYR A 91 8.19 -4.91 -1.03
CA TYR A 91 7.79 -4.48 0.31
C TYR A 91 6.76 -3.35 0.19
N VAL A 92 5.69 -3.44 0.95
CA VAL A 92 4.56 -2.49 0.87
C VAL A 92 3.89 -2.29 2.23
N ASN A 93 3.23 -1.15 2.40
CA ASN A 93 2.59 -0.78 3.66
C ASN A 93 1.39 -1.65 4.03
N TRP A 94 0.61 -2.10 3.04
CA TRP A 94 -0.60 -2.92 3.18
C TRP A 94 -0.85 -3.78 1.95
N VAL A 95 -1.91 -4.60 1.97
CA VAL A 95 -2.26 -5.50 0.87
C VAL A 95 -2.45 -4.71 -0.43
N PRO A 96 -1.76 -5.07 -1.51
CA PRO A 96 -1.95 -4.45 -2.82
C PRO A 96 -3.40 -4.60 -3.31
N CYS A 97 -3.93 -3.62 -4.01
CA CYS A 97 -5.22 -3.76 -4.70
C CYS A 97 -5.09 -4.68 -5.93
N THR A 98 -6.24 -5.05 -6.52
CA THR A 98 -6.26 -5.95 -7.71
C THR A 98 -5.43 -5.45 -8.88
N ASP A 99 -5.40 -4.13 -9.13
CA ASP A 99 -4.60 -3.55 -10.23
C ASP A 99 -3.10 -3.70 -9.96
N CYS A 100 -2.69 -3.45 -8.71
CA CYS A 100 -1.30 -3.62 -8.29
C CYS A 100 -0.89 -5.11 -8.32
N ALA A 101 -1.76 -6.01 -7.86
CA ALA A 101 -1.49 -7.46 -7.91
C ALA A 101 -1.25 -7.95 -9.34
N ARG A 102 -2.09 -7.54 -10.30
CA ARG A 102 -1.87 -7.88 -11.72
C ARG A 102 -0.51 -7.38 -12.23
N ALA A 103 -0.12 -6.16 -11.87
CA ALA A 103 1.19 -5.63 -12.27
C ALA A 103 2.35 -6.40 -11.61
N ILE A 104 2.24 -6.74 -10.33
CA ILE A 104 3.22 -7.54 -9.58
C ILE A 104 3.40 -8.91 -10.24
N ILE A 105 2.30 -9.61 -10.55
CA ILE A 105 2.31 -10.92 -11.20
C ILE A 105 3.00 -10.85 -12.57
N GLN A 106 2.60 -9.90 -13.41
CA GLN A 106 3.10 -9.79 -14.78
C GLN A 106 4.60 -9.42 -14.87
N THR A 107 5.16 -8.83 -13.82
CA THR A 107 6.59 -8.48 -13.76
C THR A 107 7.48 -9.59 -13.21
N GLY A 108 6.89 -10.71 -12.76
CA GLY A 108 7.63 -11.87 -12.25
C GLY A 108 8.19 -11.68 -10.84
N ILE A 109 7.66 -10.74 -10.06
CA ILE A 109 7.96 -10.62 -8.64
C ILE A 109 7.52 -11.90 -7.95
N SER A 110 8.39 -12.51 -7.13
CA SER A 110 8.16 -13.81 -6.50
C SER A 110 7.68 -13.72 -5.05
N GLU A 111 7.87 -12.58 -4.41
CA GLU A 111 7.56 -12.42 -2.99
C GLU A 111 7.00 -11.02 -2.70
N VAL A 112 5.92 -10.95 -1.93
CA VAL A 112 5.31 -9.72 -1.45
C VAL A 112 5.33 -9.70 0.07
N ILE A 113 5.95 -8.69 0.66
CA ILE A 113 6.09 -8.52 2.11
C ILE A 113 5.26 -7.31 2.55
N ILE A 114 4.24 -7.55 3.36
CA ILE A 114 3.26 -6.57 3.79
C ILE A 114 3.48 -6.23 5.27
N HIS A 115 3.40 -4.96 5.62
CA HIS A 115 3.51 -4.54 7.01
C HIS A 115 2.20 -4.81 7.76
N LYS A 116 2.23 -5.72 8.75
CA LYS A 116 1.05 -6.14 9.52
C LYS A 116 0.40 -4.98 10.25
N GLN A 117 1.16 -4.19 11.00
CA GLN A 117 0.62 -3.02 11.71
C GLN A 117 0.12 -1.93 10.75
N GLY A 118 0.75 -1.81 9.58
CA GLY A 118 0.29 -0.92 8.51
C GLY A 118 -1.08 -1.31 7.99
N GLN A 119 -1.29 -2.61 7.72
CA GLN A 119 -2.60 -3.14 7.32
C GLN A 119 -3.65 -2.91 8.42
N MET A 120 -3.33 -3.20 9.68
CA MET A 120 -4.24 -2.95 10.80
C MET A 120 -4.65 -1.48 10.90
N ALA A 121 -3.69 -0.55 10.77
CA ALA A 121 -3.98 0.88 10.77
C ALA A 121 -4.85 1.30 9.58
N PHE A 122 -4.63 0.73 8.41
CA PHE A 122 -5.45 0.94 7.23
C PHE A 122 -6.89 0.44 7.45
N ASP A 123 -7.06 -0.76 7.99
CA ASP A 123 -8.37 -1.34 8.28
C ASP A 123 -9.12 -0.53 9.35
N HIS A 124 -8.41 -0.11 10.41
CA HIS A 124 -8.99 0.75 11.45
C HIS A 124 -9.44 2.11 10.90
N SER A 125 -8.71 2.69 9.96
CA SER A 125 -9.06 3.97 9.36
C SER A 125 -10.38 3.95 8.57
N ARG A 126 -10.87 2.75 8.25
CA ARG A 126 -12.12 2.52 7.51
C ARG A 126 -13.34 2.27 8.40
N LEU A 127 -13.19 2.31 9.73
CA LEU A 127 -14.29 2.07 10.65
C LEU A 127 -15.23 3.28 10.76
N PRO A 128 -16.55 3.04 10.98
CA PRO A 128 -17.58 4.10 10.94
C PRO A 128 -17.43 5.19 12.00
N ASP A 129 -16.70 4.95 13.08
CA ASP A 129 -16.58 5.82 14.26
C ASP A 129 -15.66 7.03 14.09
N GLY A 130 -15.31 7.37 12.91
CA GLY A 130 -14.47 8.54 12.58
C GLY A 130 -13.76 8.45 11.26
N SER A 131 -14.08 7.45 10.46
CA SER A 131 -13.52 7.31 9.12
C SER A 131 -14.31 8.16 8.12
N MET A 132 -13.60 8.69 7.13
CA MET A 132 -14.21 9.32 5.96
C MET A 132 -14.73 8.30 4.94
N TRP A 133 -14.83 7.02 5.32
CA TRP A 133 -15.22 5.92 4.46
C TRP A 133 -16.67 5.51 4.73
N THR A 134 -17.41 5.27 3.67
CA THR A 134 -18.71 4.60 3.76
C THR A 134 -18.52 3.08 3.92
N ALA A 135 -19.53 2.37 4.42
CA ALA A 135 -19.51 0.91 4.46
C ALA A 135 -19.28 0.30 3.07
N GLU A 136 -19.89 0.88 2.02
CA GLU A 136 -19.73 0.44 0.64
C GLU A 136 -18.28 0.58 0.13
N GLU A 137 -17.60 1.66 0.47
CA GLU A 137 -16.19 1.85 0.13
C GLU A 137 -15.29 0.85 0.86
N ALA A 138 -15.56 0.59 2.13
CA ALA A 138 -14.84 -0.41 2.92
C ALA A 138 -15.00 -1.81 2.29
N ASP A 139 -16.23 -2.22 1.98
CA ASP A 139 -16.52 -3.51 1.33
C ASP A 139 -15.83 -3.64 -0.03
N LYS A 140 -15.79 -2.57 -0.80
CA LYS A 140 -15.09 -2.54 -2.10
C LYS A 140 -13.58 -2.79 -1.95
N TRP A 141 -12.94 -2.21 -0.96
CA TRP A 141 -11.52 -2.43 -0.68
C TRP A 141 -11.26 -3.85 -0.17
N ASP A 142 -12.10 -4.36 0.72
CA ASP A 142 -11.98 -5.73 1.23
C ASP A 142 -12.11 -6.74 0.09
N ALA A 143 -13.09 -6.57 -0.79
CA ALA A 143 -13.24 -7.42 -1.97
C ALA A 143 -12.03 -7.32 -2.92
N SER A 144 -11.44 -6.14 -3.08
CA SER A 144 -10.23 -5.93 -3.88
C SER A 144 -9.02 -6.64 -3.27
N HIS A 145 -8.82 -6.52 -1.96
CA HIS A 145 -7.71 -7.17 -1.24
C HIS A 145 -7.82 -8.69 -1.26
N GLN A 146 -9.02 -9.25 -1.04
CA GLN A 146 -9.25 -10.70 -1.11
C GLN A 146 -8.96 -11.27 -2.51
N LYS A 147 -9.43 -10.59 -3.58
CA LYS A 147 -9.13 -10.99 -4.96
C LYS A 147 -7.66 -10.87 -5.29
N SER A 148 -7.01 -9.80 -4.85
CA SER A 148 -5.57 -9.58 -5.00
C SER A 148 -4.77 -10.71 -4.37
N TRP A 149 -5.12 -11.06 -3.13
CA TRP A 149 -4.50 -12.15 -2.40
C TRP A 149 -4.63 -13.48 -3.15
N GLY A 150 -5.86 -13.86 -3.54
CA GLY A 150 -6.12 -15.09 -4.28
C GLY A 150 -5.36 -15.16 -5.61
N MET A 151 -5.26 -14.03 -6.36
CA MET A 151 -4.46 -14.00 -7.60
C MET A 151 -2.97 -14.24 -7.33
N MET A 152 -2.41 -13.66 -6.28
CA MET A 152 -1.01 -13.87 -5.92
C MET A 152 -0.74 -15.31 -5.48
N GLU A 153 -1.63 -15.92 -4.69
CA GLU A 153 -1.53 -17.33 -4.30
C GLU A 153 -1.63 -18.28 -5.50
N GLU A 154 -2.60 -18.09 -6.37
CA GLU A 154 -2.81 -18.92 -7.56
C GLU A 154 -1.60 -18.92 -8.49
N THR A 155 -0.86 -17.81 -8.53
CA THR A 155 0.36 -17.67 -9.35
C THR A 155 1.65 -18.07 -8.63
N GLY A 156 1.56 -18.56 -7.39
CA GLY A 156 2.70 -19.02 -6.61
C GLY A 156 3.57 -17.91 -6.00
N ILE A 157 3.06 -16.67 -5.96
CA ILE A 157 3.73 -15.58 -5.26
C ILE A 157 3.64 -15.83 -3.75
N THR A 158 4.78 -15.83 -3.07
CA THR A 158 4.83 -15.94 -1.61
C THR A 158 4.43 -14.61 -0.98
N VAL A 159 3.32 -14.59 -0.25
CA VAL A 159 2.89 -13.40 0.49
C VAL A 159 3.25 -13.57 1.96
N LYS A 160 3.93 -12.57 2.54
CA LYS A 160 4.42 -12.60 3.94
C LYS A 160 4.00 -11.36 4.70
N TRP A 161 3.75 -11.53 6.00
CA TRP A 161 3.56 -10.43 6.92
C TRP A 161 4.89 -10.05 7.58
N TYR A 162 5.23 -8.78 7.54
CA TYR A 162 6.28 -8.22 8.37
C TYR A 162 5.64 -7.70 9.67
N ASP A 163 6.00 -8.32 10.80
CA ASP A 163 5.52 -7.96 12.15
C ASP A 163 6.69 -7.53 13.05
N GLY A 164 7.75 -6.99 12.44
CA GLY A 164 8.92 -6.50 13.14
C GLY A 164 8.82 -5.03 13.53
N ILE A 165 9.73 -4.61 14.40
CA ILE A 165 9.87 -3.21 14.83
C ILE A 165 10.36 -2.37 13.65
N LEU A 166 9.79 -1.17 13.51
CA LEU A 166 10.30 -0.17 12.59
C LEU A 166 11.24 0.77 13.33
N ASP A 167 12.49 0.86 12.89
CA ASP A 167 13.49 1.73 13.49
C ASP A 167 13.12 3.21 13.35
N GLY A 168 13.24 3.95 14.45
CA GLY A 168 13.04 5.39 14.51
C GLY A 168 11.56 5.83 14.61
N ASP A 169 11.32 7.13 14.45
CA ASP A 169 9.97 7.72 14.46
C ASP A 169 9.30 7.51 13.09
N VAL A 170 8.92 6.26 12.81
CA VAL A 170 8.22 5.90 11.58
C VAL A 170 6.74 6.14 11.72
N ARG A 171 6.17 6.83 10.76
CA ARG A 171 4.76 7.22 10.76
C ARG A 171 4.09 6.83 9.45
N GLY A 172 2.86 6.34 9.56
CA GLY A 172 1.93 6.18 8.44
C GLY A 172 0.98 7.37 8.37
N PHE A 173 0.40 7.61 7.19
CA PHE A 173 -0.60 8.64 6.97
C PHE A 173 -1.79 8.06 6.20
N PHE A 174 -2.96 8.00 6.86
CA PHE A 174 -4.19 7.41 6.32
C PHE A 174 -5.38 8.31 6.61
N SER A 175 -6.26 8.48 5.66
CA SER A 175 -7.50 9.26 5.82
C SER A 175 -7.28 10.63 6.47
N GLY A 176 -6.20 11.33 6.08
CA GLY A 176 -5.85 12.63 6.62
C GLY A 176 -5.28 12.62 8.04
N LYS A 177 -4.98 11.44 8.62
CA LYS A 177 -4.44 11.28 9.98
C LYS A 177 -3.06 10.62 9.96
N GLU A 178 -2.20 11.06 10.87
CA GLU A 178 -0.89 10.45 11.11
C GLU A 178 -1.01 9.34 12.15
N TYR A 179 -0.36 8.21 11.90
CA TYR A 179 -0.27 7.05 12.80
C TYR A 179 1.18 6.77 13.17
N ARG A 180 1.42 6.43 14.44
CA ARG A 180 2.71 5.91 14.90
C ARG A 180 2.62 4.40 15.03
N PHE A 181 3.66 3.71 14.58
CA PHE A 181 3.81 2.28 14.79
C PHE A 181 4.60 2.06 16.08
N VAL A 182 3.99 1.38 17.04
CA VAL A 182 4.59 1.05 18.34
C VAL A 182 5.05 -0.40 18.36
N GLU A 183 5.99 -0.73 19.25
CA GLU A 183 6.63 -2.05 19.35
C GLU A 183 5.67 -3.23 19.58
N LYS A 184 4.45 -2.97 19.99
CA LYS A 184 3.36 -3.98 20.08
C LYS A 184 2.09 -3.43 19.49
N ALA A 185 1.51 -4.19 18.55
CA ALA A 185 0.14 -3.93 18.17
C ALA A 185 -0.75 -3.93 19.41
N PRO A 186 -1.67 -2.96 19.59
CA PRO A 186 -2.58 -2.95 20.72
C PRO A 186 -3.33 -4.28 20.77
N SER A 187 -3.20 -5.01 21.88
CA SER A 187 -4.01 -6.18 22.16
C SER A 187 -5.47 -5.72 22.23
N GLY A 188 -6.29 -6.08 21.25
CA GLY A 188 -7.71 -5.74 21.24
C GLY A 188 -8.26 -5.14 19.95
N LEU A 189 -7.44 -4.81 18.98
CA LEU A 189 -7.95 -4.62 17.62
C LEU A 189 -8.23 -6.02 17.04
N GLY A 190 -9.49 -6.43 17.10
CA GLY A 190 -9.98 -7.76 16.71
C GLY A 190 -9.92 -8.04 15.21
N LEU A 191 -8.76 -7.87 14.64
CA LEU A 191 -8.47 -8.37 13.31
C LEU A 191 -8.12 -9.85 13.47
N SER A 192 -9.12 -10.70 13.33
CA SER A 192 -8.89 -12.13 13.21
C SER A 192 -8.00 -12.39 12.00
N ASP A 193 -6.95 -13.17 12.19
CA ASP A 193 -6.10 -13.68 11.11
C ASP A 193 -6.89 -14.49 10.07
N GLU A 194 -8.17 -14.73 10.33
CA GLU A 194 -9.13 -15.47 9.48
C GLU A 194 -9.39 -14.82 8.11
N ARG A 195 -9.17 -13.52 7.96
CA ARG A 195 -9.30 -12.83 6.65
C ARG A 195 -8.17 -13.18 5.68
N TYR A 196 -7.02 -13.62 6.18
CA TYR A 196 -5.83 -13.94 5.40
C TYR A 196 -5.20 -15.23 5.95
N PRO A 197 -5.76 -16.40 5.63
CA PRO A 197 -5.47 -17.65 6.35
C PRO A 197 -4.11 -18.30 6.05
N THR A 198 -3.41 -17.83 5.05
CA THR A 198 -2.15 -18.47 4.60
C THR A 198 -1.01 -17.46 4.58
N PHE A 199 -0.32 -17.26 5.72
CA PHE A 199 0.84 -16.37 5.74
C PHE A 199 1.94 -16.85 6.69
N GLU A 200 3.14 -16.60 6.27
CA GLU A 200 4.35 -16.77 7.08
C GLU A 200 4.70 -15.43 7.72
N VAL A 201 4.81 -15.39 9.05
CA VAL A 201 5.27 -14.20 9.78
C VAL A 201 6.78 -14.14 9.68
N VAL A 202 7.29 -13.07 9.06
CA VAL A 202 8.73 -12.79 9.07
C VAL A 202 9.03 -11.91 10.27
N THR A 203 9.63 -12.49 11.31
CA THR A 203 10.26 -11.74 12.40
C THR A 203 11.67 -11.39 11.99
N SER A 204 12.10 -10.15 12.23
CA SER A 204 13.46 -9.67 11.97
C SER A 204 14.51 -10.43 12.77
#